data_cdcd106f7034bfb1f5e7ebb1248c9c78
#
_entry.id   cdcd106f7034bfb1f5e7ebb1248c9c78
#
_cell.length_a   1.000
_cell.length_b   1.000
_cell.length_c   1.000
_cell.angle_alpha   90.00
_cell.angle_beta   90.00
_cell.angle_gamma   90.00
#
_symmetry.space_group_name_H-M   'P 1'
#
loop_
_entity.id
_entity.type
_entity.pdbx_description
1 polymer ?
#
loop_
_entity_poly.entity_id
_entity_poly.type
_entity_poly.pdbx_seq_one_letter_code
_entity_poly.pdbx_strand_id
1 'polypeptide(L)'
;MPKKGRLAVLLIFNILFFEWADPFAGIWLLSSVCLTWGCALLVEKGADRTKRRLLIGACLSFQLILLAVFKYLPVWNEIINKTYGRGLQIVHLDVAAKFGLVAPIGISFYTLEAIGYLIDVSRGKYPAEKSFWRFAAFLSFFPNIMSGPIERGDHFLGQLREITKKKRRELLNYDRVMQGLIAMLLGYGMKLIVAQRAEILVNQVYSMYQDANSFTMLMAALFYAVQIYCDFASYSMIAVGVGRLFGFELVQNFKQPYFAGNLTDFWRRWHISLSSWLRDYIYIPLGGGRKGLAVRQRNILLVFLISGLWHGGAPQFLAWGLLHGAGQVVQDFYKKAKQAVFGEAKIGLEKLRHMLSVLLTFFTVMCFWIFFRSESVSMAVICLKNMFTRWNGFLYWRQFLFTMGLEKTQFFIAVAGIAVLLGIDLTSEKKKQEPAVWIYRMPFPVRWAICLFLIGAVFVVGQYGKGFDPSGFIYVEF
;
A
#
# COMPACT_ATOMS: atom_id res chain seq x y z
N MET A 1 -28.78 -5.56 17.56
CA MET A 1 -28.87 -6.46 16.39
C MET A 1 -28.81 -7.91 16.83
N PRO A 2 -29.69 -8.81 16.36
CA PRO A 2 -29.60 -10.24 16.69
C PRO A 2 -28.32 -10.85 16.11
N LYS A 3 -27.77 -11.85 16.80
CA LYS A 3 -26.48 -12.48 16.40
C LYS A 3 -26.48 -12.99 14.96
N LYS A 4 -27.59 -13.57 14.50
CA LYS A 4 -27.77 -14.09 13.13
C LYS A 4 -27.79 -12.99 12.05
N GLY A 5 -28.19 -11.76 12.38
CA GLY A 5 -28.24 -10.64 11.40
C GLY A 5 -26.92 -9.92 11.15
N ARG A 6 -25.88 -10.12 11.97
CA ARG A 6 -24.63 -9.37 11.88
C ARG A 6 -23.84 -9.65 10.61
N LEU A 7 -23.74 -10.95 10.29
CA LEU A 7 -23.08 -11.36 9.05
C LEU A 7 -23.85 -10.87 7.82
N ALA A 8 -25.18 -10.94 7.86
CA ALA A 8 -26.02 -10.46 6.76
C ALA A 8 -25.83 -8.95 6.53
N VAL A 9 -25.79 -8.15 7.62
CA VAL A 9 -25.54 -6.71 7.50
C VAL A 9 -24.16 -6.42 6.94
N LEU A 10 -23.12 -7.14 7.39
CA LEU A 10 -21.77 -6.97 6.83
C LEU A 10 -21.76 -7.28 5.32
N LEU A 11 -22.38 -8.38 4.91
CA LEU A 11 -22.51 -8.75 3.50
C LEU A 11 -23.30 -7.71 2.69
N ILE A 12 -24.37 -7.15 3.26
CA ILE A 12 -25.14 -6.08 2.61
C ILE A 12 -24.26 -4.85 2.39
N PHE A 13 -23.48 -4.42 3.37
CA PHE A 13 -22.53 -3.29 3.19
C PHE A 13 -21.48 -3.60 2.12
N ASN A 14 -20.94 -4.82 2.10
CA ASN A 14 -20.00 -5.24 1.07
C ASN A 14 -20.64 -5.19 -0.33
N ILE A 15 -21.85 -5.74 -0.50
CA ILE A 15 -22.57 -5.72 -1.77
C ILE A 15 -22.86 -4.27 -2.20
N LEU A 16 -23.41 -3.45 -1.32
CA LEU A 16 -23.72 -2.06 -1.63
C LEU A 16 -22.47 -1.27 -2.07
N PHE A 17 -21.33 -1.54 -1.45
CA PHE A 17 -20.07 -0.93 -1.82
C PHE A 17 -19.64 -1.34 -3.24
N PHE A 18 -19.71 -2.62 -3.58
CA PHE A 18 -19.35 -3.10 -4.91
C PHE A 18 -20.30 -2.61 -5.99
N GLU A 19 -21.63 -2.65 -5.75
CA GLU A 19 -22.64 -2.14 -6.68
C GLU A 19 -22.46 -0.63 -6.94
N TRP A 20 -22.08 0.13 -5.90
CA TRP A 20 -21.85 1.57 -6.05
C TRP A 20 -20.54 1.87 -6.79
N ALA A 21 -19.49 1.10 -6.53
CA ALA A 21 -18.15 1.37 -7.05
C ALA A 21 -17.95 0.78 -8.47
N ASP A 22 -18.35 -0.48 -8.70
CA ASP A 22 -18.26 -1.19 -9.97
C ASP A 22 -19.17 -2.43 -9.96
N PRO A 23 -20.38 -2.34 -10.56
CA PRO A 23 -21.34 -3.45 -10.57
C PRO A 23 -20.81 -4.76 -11.19
N PHE A 24 -19.90 -4.66 -12.17
CA PHE A 24 -19.31 -5.84 -12.81
C PHE A 24 -18.17 -6.47 -12.00
N ALA A 25 -17.52 -5.73 -11.11
CA ALA A 25 -16.47 -6.26 -10.24
C ALA A 25 -16.96 -7.36 -9.33
N GLY A 26 -18.22 -7.30 -8.90
CA GLY A 26 -18.88 -8.31 -8.05
C GLY A 26 -18.86 -9.73 -8.66
N ILE A 27 -18.96 -9.87 -9.98
CA ILE A 27 -18.94 -11.17 -10.67
C ILE A 27 -17.56 -11.83 -10.52
N TRP A 28 -16.51 -11.08 -10.72
CA TRP A 28 -15.14 -11.58 -10.62
C TRP A 28 -14.75 -11.92 -9.18
N LEU A 29 -15.15 -11.07 -8.24
CA LEU A 29 -14.99 -11.36 -6.82
C LEU A 29 -15.75 -12.63 -6.42
N LEU A 30 -17.02 -12.78 -6.84
CA LEU A 30 -17.82 -13.96 -6.52
C LEU A 30 -17.20 -15.23 -7.11
N SER A 31 -16.67 -15.17 -8.34
CA SER A 31 -15.96 -16.30 -8.94
C SER A 31 -14.71 -16.69 -8.13
N SER A 32 -13.93 -15.70 -7.67
CA SER A 32 -12.78 -15.91 -6.79
C SER A 32 -13.20 -16.53 -5.46
N VAL A 33 -14.28 -16.04 -4.84
CA VAL A 33 -14.86 -16.58 -3.60
C VAL A 33 -15.26 -18.03 -3.78
N CYS A 34 -16.09 -18.35 -4.80
CA CYS A 34 -16.61 -19.70 -5.04
C CYS A 34 -15.49 -20.71 -5.28
N LEU A 35 -14.55 -20.38 -6.17
CA LEU A 35 -13.46 -21.29 -6.52
C LEU A 35 -12.50 -21.51 -5.35
N THR A 36 -12.11 -20.46 -4.66
CA THR A 36 -11.16 -20.59 -3.54
C THR A 36 -11.79 -21.34 -2.36
N TRP A 37 -13.03 -21.02 -2.01
CA TRP A 37 -13.74 -21.71 -0.93
C TRP A 37 -13.96 -23.20 -1.25
N GLY A 38 -14.47 -23.50 -2.44
CA GLY A 38 -14.69 -24.89 -2.87
C GLY A 38 -13.39 -25.68 -2.92
N CYS A 39 -12.32 -25.10 -3.50
CA CYS A 39 -11.02 -25.72 -3.55
C CYS A 39 -10.46 -26.00 -2.14
N ALA A 40 -10.56 -25.05 -1.21
CA ALA A 40 -10.08 -25.21 0.16
C ALA A 40 -10.78 -26.35 0.89
N LEU A 41 -12.11 -26.49 0.72
CA LEU A 41 -12.88 -27.61 1.29
C LEU A 41 -12.45 -28.96 0.73
N LEU A 42 -12.21 -29.05 -0.59
CA LEU A 42 -11.77 -30.28 -1.24
C LEU A 42 -10.35 -30.67 -0.82
N VAL A 43 -9.47 -29.69 -0.70
CA VAL A 43 -8.08 -29.87 -0.23
C VAL A 43 -8.04 -30.38 1.23
N GLU A 44 -8.92 -29.87 2.10
CA GLU A 44 -9.00 -30.31 3.50
C GLU A 44 -9.59 -31.71 3.65
N LYS A 45 -10.56 -32.11 2.83
CA LYS A 45 -11.24 -33.44 2.90
C LYS A 45 -10.34 -34.63 2.59
N GLY A 46 -9.04 -34.41 2.31
CA GLY A 46 -8.11 -35.52 2.14
C GLY A 46 -8.00 -36.03 0.71
N ALA A 47 -8.11 -35.15 -0.29
CA ALA A 47 -7.78 -35.53 -1.66
C ALA A 47 -6.40 -36.18 -1.74
N ASP A 48 -6.24 -37.20 -2.55
CA ASP A 48 -4.98 -37.82 -2.92
C ASP A 48 -3.96 -36.72 -3.28
N ARG A 49 -2.66 -36.97 -2.97
CA ARG A 49 -1.58 -35.98 -3.12
C ARG A 49 -1.57 -35.33 -4.51
N THR A 50 -1.83 -36.11 -5.55
CA THR A 50 -1.88 -35.61 -6.93
C THR A 50 -3.09 -34.71 -7.17
N LYS A 51 -4.29 -35.17 -6.78
CA LYS A 51 -5.53 -34.39 -6.87
C LYS A 51 -5.42 -33.08 -6.08
N ARG A 52 -4.84 -33.14 -4.87
CA ARG A 52 -4.60 -31.96 -4.04
C ARG A 52 -3.71 -30.93 -4.73
N ARG A 53 -2.60 -31.37 -5.36
CA ARG A 53 -1.69 -30.48 -6.11
C ARG A 53 -2.40 -29.87 -7.33
N LEU A 54 -3.17 -30.66 -8.06
CA LEU A 54 -3.92 -30.19 -9.22
C LEU A 54 -4.97 -29.15 -8.83
N LEU A 55 -5.75 -29.39 -7.78
CA LEU A 55 -6.75 -28.45 -7.27
C LEU A 55 -6.11 -27.11 -6.85
N ILE A 56 -5.04 -27.18 -6.07
CA ILE A 56 -4.31 -25.98 -5.64
C ILE A 56 -3.74 -25.26 -6.86
N GLY A 57 -3.07 -25.98 -7.77
CA GLY A 57 -2.51 -25.42 -8.99
C GLY A 57 -3.55 -24.75 -9.87
N ALA A 58 -4.68 -25.39 -10.11
CA ALA A 58 -5.77 -24.83 -10.91
C ALA A 58 -6.36 -23.55 -10.28
N CYS A 59 -6.61 -23.56 -8.96
CA CYS A 59 -7.14 -22.37 -8.28
C CYS A 59 -6.13 -21.23 -8.25
N LEU A 60 -4.84 -21.49 -7.97
CA LEU A 60 -3.79 -20.48 -8.03
C LEU A 60 -3.62 -19.92 -9.45
N SER A 61 -3.65 -20.79 -10.47
CA SER A 61 -3.58 -20.35 -11.87
C SER A 61 -4.76 -19.47 -12.24
N PHE A 62 -5.99 -19.83 -11.81
CA PHE A 62 -7.15 -18.97 -12.02
C PHE A 62 -6.97 -17.57 -11.43
N GLN A 63 -6.54 -17.48 -10.15
CA GLN A 63 -6.31 -16.20 -9.47
C GLN A 63 -5.23 -15.36 -10.18
N LEU A 64 -4.14 -16.00 -10.59
CA LEU A 64 -3.04 -15.31 -11.29
C LEU A 64 -3.42 -14.90 -12.70
N ILE A 65 -4.18 -15.73 -13.45
CA ILE A 65 -4.67 -15.39 -14.78
C ILE A 65 -5.66 -14.22 -14.69
N LEU A 66 -6.58 -14.27 -13.72
CA LEU A 66 -7.53 -13.19 -13.48
C LEU A 66 -6.79 -11.86 -13.25
N LEU A 67 -5.80 -11.87 -12.36
CA LEU A 67 -4.97 -10.70 -12.10
C LEU A 67 -4.19 -10.26 -13.35
N ALA A 68 -3.62 -11.21 -14.11
CA ALA A 68 -2.83 -10.92 -15.30
C ALA A 68 -3.68 -10.30 -16.43
N VAL A 69 -4.87 -10.83 -16.67
CA VAL A 69 -5.77 -10.33 -17.69
C VAL A 69 -6.17 -8.89 -17.43
N PHE A 70 -6.62 -8.58 -16.23
CA PHE A 70 -7.12 -7.24 -15.92
C PHE A 70 -6.01 -6.20 -15.72
N LYS A 71 -4.85 -6.61 -15.19
CA LYS A 71 -3.79 -5.68 -14.84
C LYS A 71 -2.74 -5.49 -15.94
N TYR A 72 -2.41 -6.54 -16.69
CA TYR A 72 -1.29 -6.49 -17.62
C TYR A 72 -1.72 -6.43 -19.09
N LEU A 73 -2.91 -6.93 -19.44
CA LEU A 73 -3.36 -6.93 -20.82
C LEU A 73 -3.44 -5.51 -21.42
N PRO A 74 -3.96 -4.47 -20.71
CA PRO A 74 -3.96 -3.10 -21.22
C PRO A 74 -2.54 -2.58 -21.54
N VAL A 75 -1.60 -2.81 -20.62
CA VAL A 75 -0.19 -2.39 -20.79
C VAL A 75 0.47 -3.11 -21.98
N TRP A 76 0.26 -4.42 -22.10
CA TRP A 76 0.80 -5.20 -23.21
C TRP A 76 0.21 -4.79 -24.55
N ASN A 77 -1.09 -4.48 -24.63
CA ASN A 77 -1.72 -3.93 -25.82
C ASN A 77 -1.06 -2.60 -26.24
N GLU A 78 -0.82 -1.71 -25.30
CA GLU A 78 -0.15 -0.44 -25.59
C GLU A 78 1.27 -0.64 -26.11
N ILE A 79 2.05 -1.53 -25.48
CA ILE A 79 3.42 -1.87 -25.92
C ILE A 79 3.40 -2.49 -27.32
N ILE A 80 2.53 -3.45 -27.57
CA ILE A 80 2.40 -4.11 -28.88
C ILE A 80 2.00 -3.10 -29.95
N ASN A 81 1.03 -2.26 -29.70
CA ASN A 81 0.57 -1.24 -30.63
C ASN A 81 1.66 -0.20 -30.93
N LYS A 82 2.43 0.23 -29.93
CA LYS A 82 3.58 1.15 -30.13
C LYS A 82 4.72 0.50 -30.92
N THR A 83 4.97 -0.79 -30.73
CA THR A 83 6.12 -1.49 -31.32
C THR A 83 5.82 -1.98 -32.73
N TYR A 84 4.64 -2.52 -32.96
CA TYR A 84 4.27 -3.18 -34.23
C TYR A 84 3.23 -2.40 -35.06
N GLY A 85 2.52 -1.45 -34.47
CA GLY A 85 1.46 -0.66 -35.11
C GLY A 85 1.94 0.29 -36.24
N ARG A 86 3.24 0.49 -36.38
CA ARG A 86 3.83 1.28 -37.49
C ARG A 86 4.15 0.47 -38.76
N GLY A 87 4.08 -0.86 -38.71
CA GLY A 87 4.50 -1.73 -39.82
C GLY A 87 3.47 -2.75 -40.31
N LEU A 88 2.51 -3.11 -39.47
CA LEU A 88 1.44 -4.03 -39.83
C LEU A 88 0.12 -3.31 -39.51
N GLN A 89 -0.74 -3.14 -40.53
CA GLN A 89 -2.15 -2.77 -40.35
C GLN A 89 -2.90 -3.91 -39.64
N ILE A 90 -2.33 -4.42 -38.58
CA ILE A 90 -3.03 -5.33 -37.65
C ILE A 90 -4.03 -4.46 -36.93
N VAL A 91 -5.30 -4.74 -37.19
CA VAL A 91 -6.49 -4.28 -36.49
C VAL A 91 -6.10 -3.90 -35.08
N HIS A 92 -6.37 -2.66 -34.67
CA HIS A 92 -6.27 -2.22 -33.29
C HIS A 92 -7.08 -3.17 -32.43
N LEU A 93 -6.46 -4.26 -31.99
CA LEU A 93 -7.00 -5.20 -31.01
C LEU A 93 -6.89 -4.53 -29.63
N ASP A 94 -7.68 -3.47 -29.46
CA ASP A 94 -7.97 -3.01 -28.13
C ASP A 94 -8.97 -3.99 -27.50
N VAL A 95 -8.43 -5.15 -27.14
CA VAL A 95 -9.19 -6.23 -26.49
C VAL A 95 -9.81 -5.71 -25.18
N ALA A 96 -9.10 -4.83 -24.49
CA ALA A 96 -9.59 -4.22 -23.27
C ALA A 96 -10.79 -3.31 -23.53
N ALA A 97 -10.72 -2.41 -24.52
CA ALA A 97 -11.84 -1.54 -24.89
C ALA A 97 -12.97 -2.32 -25.55
N LYS A 98 -12.65 -3.31 -26.42
CA LYS A 98 -13.66 -4.11 -27.12
C LYS A 98 -14.51 -4.97 -26.19
N PHE A 99 -13.95 -5.41 -25.07
CA PHE A 99 -14.66 -6.22 -24.06
C PHE A 99 -15.00 -5.44 -22.79
N GLY A 100 -14.74 -4.12 -22.74
CA GLY A 100 -14.98 -3.28 -21.55
C GLY A 100 -14.22 -3.79 -20.31
N LEU A 101 -13.02 -4.37 -20.50
CA LEU A 101 -12.23 -4.94 -19.41
C LEU A 101 -11.57 -3.82 -18.58
N VAL A 102 -12.36 -3.20 -17.73
CA VAL A 102 -11.85 -2.33 -16.67
C VAL A 102 -11.39 -3.23 -15.51
N ALA A 103 -10.25 -2.92 -14.91
CA ALA A 103 -9.75 -3.71 -13.78
C ALA A 103 -10.76 -3.67 -12.62
N PRO A 104 -11.31 -4.84 -12.19
CA PRO A 104 -12.28 -4.87 -11.11
C PRO A 104 -11.70 -4.30 -9.84
N ILE A 105 -12.48 -3.48 -9.12
CA ILE A 105 -12.05 -2.86 -7.88
C ILE A 105 -11.53 -3.92 -6.89
N GLY A 106 -10.34 -3.69 -6.36
CA GLY A 106 -9.73 -4.54 -5.34
C GLY A 106 -9.13 -5.85 -5.83
N ILE A 107 -9.10 -6.13 -7.15
CA ILE A 107 -8.60 -7.39 -7.71
C ILE A 107 -7.19 -7.75 -7.19
N SER A 108 -6.30 -6.79 -7.08
CA SER A 108 -4.93 -6.98 -6.59
C SER A 108 -4.89 -7.43 -5.12
N PHE A 109 -5.85 -6.98 -4.29
CA PHE A 109 -5.90 -7.27 -2.86
C PHE A 109 -6.60 -8.60 -2.57
N TYR A 110 -7.84 -8.78 -3.03
CA TYR A 110 -8.56 -10.01 -2.74
C TYR A 110 -7.91 -11.25 -3.39
N THR A 111 -7.20 -11.09 -4.51
CA THR A 111 -6.42 -12.18 -5.12
C THR A 111 -5.30 -12.65 -4.19
N LEU A 112 -4.55 -11.74 -3.56
CA LEU A 112 -3.52 -12.11 -2.59
C LEU A 112 -4.12 -12.74 -1.33
N GLU A 113 -5.27 -12.26 -0.85
CA GLU A 113 -5.99 -12.86 0.28
C GLU A 113 -6.46 -14.28 -0.04
N ALA A 114 -7.05 -14.50 -1.23
CA ALA A 114 -7.50 -15.81 -1.72
C ALA A 114 -6.32 -16.80 -1.84
N ILE A 115 -5.24 -16.39 -2.48
CA ILE A 115 -4.00 -17.18 -2.62
C ILE A 115 -3.44 -17.54 -1.25
N GLY A 116 -3.29 -16.55 -0.36
CA GLY A 116 -2.76 -16.74 0.99
C GLY A 116 -3.59 -17.71 1.80
N TYR A 117 -4.93 -17.55 1.77
CA TYR A 117 -5.87 -18.45 2.43
C TYR A 117 -5.74 -19.90 1.93
N LEU A 118 -5.75 -20.11 0.63
CA LEU A 118 -5.66 -21.47 0.06
C LEU A 118 -4.33 -22.14 0.40
N ILE A 119 -3.22 -21.42 0.33
CA ILE A 119 -1.90 -21.94 0.70
C ILE A 119 -1.86 -22.30 2.19
N ASP A 120 -2.37 -21.46 3.07
CA ASP A 120 -2.37 -21.71 4.51
C ASP A 120 -3.24 -22.93 4.88
N VAL A 121 -4.43 -23.06 4.31
CA VAL A 121 -5.27 -24.27 4.46
C VAL A 121 -4.55 -25.50 3.92
N SER A 122 -3.92 -25.38 2.75
CA SER A 122 -3.19 -26.49 2.15
C SER A 122 -1.98 -26.93 2.98
N ARG A 123 -1.37 -26.05 3.75
CA ARG A 123 -0.28 -26.37 4.69
C ARG A 123 -0.78 -26.90 6.03
N GLY A 124 -2.10 -26.96 6.25
CA GLY A 124 -2.69 -27.36 7.52
C GLY A 124 -2.50 -26.34 8.64
N LYS A 125 -2.22 -25.08 8.33
CA LYS A 125 -2.05 -24.02 9.34
C LYS A 125 -3.33 -23.78 10.13
N TYR A 126 -4.49 -23.87 9.46
CA TYR A 126 -5.82 -23.82 10.03
C TYR A 126 -6.83 -24.53 9.11
N PRO A 127 -8.00 -24.98 9.65
CA PRO A 127 -9.01 -25.66 8.86
C PRO A 127 -9.71 -24.70 7.88
N ALA A 128 -10.22 -25.25 6.77
CA ALA A 128 -11.02 -24.49 5.82
C ALA A 128 -12.31 -23.97 6.46
N GLU A 129 -12.70 -22.74 6.12
CA GLU A 129 -13.96 -22.16 6.58
C GLU A 129 -15.15 -22.87 5.95
N LYS A 130 -16.01 -23.45 6.80
CA LYS A 130 -17.17 -24.24 6.35
C LYS A 130 -18.33 -23.37 5.86
N SER A 131 -18.44 -22.14 6.33
CA SER A 131 -19.50 -21.23 5.93
C SER A 131 -19.08 -20.41 4.71
N PHE A 132 -19.77 -20.63 3.59
CA PHE A 132 -19.60 -19.84 2.38
C PHE A 132 -19.74 -18.32 2.66
N TRP A 133 -20.77 -17.94 3.41
CA TRP A 133 -21.04 -16.53 3.71
C TRP A 133 -19.97 -15.86 4.57
N ARG A 134 -19.34 -16.60 5.50
CA ARG A 134 -18.20 -16.04 6.26
C ARG A 134 -16.97 -15.90 5.39
N PHE A 135 -16.72 -16.86 4.52
CA PHE A 135 -15.61 -16.75 3.57
C PHE A 135 -15.84 -15.62 2.56
N ALA A 136 -17.07 -15.49 2.04
CA ALA A 136 -17.44 -14.37 1.18
C ALA A 136 -17.24 -13.03 1.88
N ALA A 137 -17.68 -12.89 3.15
CA ALA A 137 -17.47 -11.67 3.93
C ALA A 137 -15.97 -11.34 4.19
N PHE A 138 -15.11 -12.34 4.22
CA PHE A 138 -13.67 -12.15 4.33
C PHE A 138 -13.08 -11.53 3.06
N LEU A 139 -13.29 -12.16 1.90
CA LEU A 139 -12.72 -11.69 0.64
C LEU A 139 -13.36 -10.41 0.10
N SER A 140 -14.60 -10.11 0.50
CA SER A 140 -15.33 -8.93 0.06
C SER A 140 -15.32 -7.79 1.07
N PHE A 141 -14.53 -7.86 2.14
CA PHE A 141 -14.59 -6.88 3.22
C PHE A 141 -14.27 -5.47 2.73
N PHE A 142 -15.32 -4.67 2.52
CA PHE A 142 -15.25 -3.39 1.81
C PHE A 142 -14.20 -2.39 2.32
N PRO A 143 -13.87 -2.31 3.64
CA PRO A 143 -12.84 -1.38 4.08
C PRO A 143 -11.44 -1.71 3.55
N ASN A 144 -11.16 -3.01 3.28
CA ASN A 144 -9.83 -3.45 2.85
C ASN A 144 -9.67 -3.48 1.33
N ILE A 145 -10.78 -3.59 0.59
CA ILE A 145 -10.79 -4.06 -0.79
C ILE A 145 -9.98 -3.19 -1.75
N MET A 146 -9.97 -1.87 -1.59
CA MET A 146 -9.28 -0.96 -2.51
C MET A 146 -7.77 -0.87 -2.22
N SER A 147 -7.40 -0.48 -1.00
CA SER A 147 -6.01 -0.25 -0.60
C SER A 147 -5.81 -0.49 0.90
N GLY A 148 -6.72 -1.23 1.53
CA GLY A 148 -6.62 -1.60 2.94
C GLY A 148 -5.52 -2.62 3.20
N PRO A 149 -5.33 -3.02 4.45
CA PRO A 149 -4.39 -4.08 4.78
C PRO A 149 -4.81 -5.43 4.18
N ILE A 150 -3.87 -6.17 3.61
CA ILE A 150 -4.09 -7.54 3.11
C ILE A 150 -4.22 -8.46 4.32
N GLU A 151 -5.45 -8.89 4.61
CA GLU A 151 -5.76 -9.70 5.79
C GLU A 151 -5.42 -11.18 5.60
N ARG A 152 -5.21 -11.86 6.74
CA ARG A 152 -5.01 -13.31 6.77
C ARG A 152 -6.30 -14.00 7.20
N GLY A 153 -6.57 -15.17 6.58
CA GLY A 153 -7.78 -15.92 6.87
C GLY A 153 -7.95 -16.31 8.33
N ASP A 154 -6.86 -16.74 9.01
CA ASP A 154 -6.89 -17.07 10.44
C ASP A 154 -7.23 -15.85 11.31
N HIS A 155 -6.63 -14.70 11.03
CA HIS A 155 -6.84 -13.47 11.79
C HIS A 155 -8.26 -12.92 11.59
N PHE A 156 -8.71 -12.75 10.34
CA PHE A 156 -10.02 -12.16 10.06
C PHE A 156 -11.19 -13.09 10.38
N LEU A 157 -11.15 -14.35 9.89
CA LEU A 157 -12.23 -15.32 10.13
C LEU A 157 -12.36 -15.68 11.60
N GLY A 158 -11.25 -15.69 12.35
CA GLY A 158 -11.27 -15.85 13.81
C GLY A 158 -12.10 -14.77 14.47
N GLN A 159 -11.83 -13.49 14.17
CA GLN A 159 -12.59 -12.36 14.69
C GLN A 159 -14.05 -12.37 14.23
N LEU A 160 -14.33 -12.71 12.97
CA LEU A 160 -15.70 -12.80 12.44
C LEU A 160 -16.53 -13.86 13.17
N ARG A 161 -15.93 -15.02 13.50
CA ARG A 161 -16.59 -16.06 14.31
C ARG A 161 -16.90 -15.54 15.73
N GLU A 162 -15.97 -14.82 16.35
CA GLU A 162 -16.18 -14.24 17.68
C GLU A 162 -17.24 -13.13 17.67
N ILE A 163 -17.19 -12.21 16.70
CA ILE A 163 -18.17 -11.12 16.56
C ILE A 163 -19.58 -11.69 16.42
N THR A 164 -19.75 -12.79 15.70
CA THR A 164 -21.07 -13.43 15.54
C THR A 164 -21.58 -14.12 16.81
N LYS A 165 -20.71 -14.45 17.78
CA LYS A 165 -21.07 -15.11 19.05
C LYS A 165 -21.28 -14.12 20.20
N LYS A 166 -20.55 -12.98 20.24
CA LYS A 166 -20.55 -12.00 21.36
C LYS A 166 -21.93 -11.41 21.65
N LYS A 167 -22.19 -11.00 22.88
CA LYS A 167 -23.39 -10.24 23.26
C LYS A 167 -23.28 -8.81 22.71
N ARG A 168 -24.43 -8.13 22.54
CA ARG A 168 -24.46 -6.75 22.00
C ARG A 168 -23.58 -5.76 22.78
N ARG A 169 -23.57 -5.87 24.11
CA ARG A 169 -22.73 -5.05 25.02
C ARG A 169 -21.23 -5.19 24.76
N GLU A 170 -20.78 -6.38 24.38
CA GLU A 170 -19.37 -6.69 24.14
C GLU A 170 -18.87 -6.16 22.77
N LEU A 171 -19.79 -5.87 21.86
CA LEU A 171 -19.48 -5.28 20.56
C LEU A 171 -19.35 -3.76 20.61
N LEU A 172 -20.14 -3.10 21.47
CA LEU A 172 -20.12 -1.65 21.67
C LEU A 172 -19.04 -1.30 22.70
N ASN A 173 -17.77 -1.48 22.32
CA ASN A 173 -16.65 -1.04 23.13
C ASN A 173 -16.33 0.41 22.78
N TYR A 174 -16.59 1.32 23.74
CA TYR A 174 -16.37 2.76 23.57
C TYR A 174 -14.92 3.07 23.18
N ASP A 175 -13.95 2.45 23.82
CA ASP A 175 -12.52 2.71 23.58
C ASP A 175 -12.14 2.37 22.13
N ARG A 176 -12.59 1.22 21.62
CA ARG A 176 -12.36 0.80 20.24
C ARG A 176 -13.04 1.71 19.23
N VAL A 177 -14.29 2.10 19.49
CA VAL A 177 -15.04 3.03 18.62
C VAL A 177 -14.33 4.37 18.54
N MET A 178 -13.94 4.95 19.70
CA MET A 178 -13.24 6.23 19.72
C MET A 178 -11.87 6.17 19.05
N GLN A 179 -11.09 5.11 19.27
CA GLN A 179 -9.83 4.91 18.54
C GLN A 179 -10.07 4.76 17.04
N GLY A 180 -11.14 4.09 16.62
CA GLY A 180 -11.53 3.99 15.23
C GLY A 180 -11.85 5.35 14.61
N LEU A 181 -12.65 6.17 15.28
CA LEU A 181 -13.01 7.53 14.82
C LEU A 181 -11.78 8.44 14.74
N ILE A 182 -10.87 8.37 15.72
CA ILE A 182 -9.61 9.13 15.71
C ILE A 182 -8.73 8.67 14.54
N ALA A 183 -8.64 7.36 14.26
CA ALA A 183 -7.88 6.84 13.12
C ALA A 183 -8.44 7.36 11.79
N MET A 184 -9.77 7.33 11.61
CA MET A 184 -10.43 7.87 10.43
C MET A 184 -10.16 9.38 10.27
N LEU A 185 -10.28 10.14 11.35
CA LEU A 185 -10.06 11.59 11.33
C LEU A 185 -8.62 11.95 10.95
N LEU A 186 -7.64 11.24 11.49
CA LEU A 186 -6.23 11.38 11.10
C LEU A 186 -6.03 11.01 9.62
N GLY A 187 -6.65 9.92 9.16
CA GLY A 187 -6.62 9.52 7.76
C GLY A 187 -7.18 10.60 6.84
N TYR A 188 -8.36 11.15 7.14
CA TYR A 188 -8.92 12.26 6.37
C TYR A 188 -8.02 13.50 6.39
N GLY A 189 -7.41 13.84 7.52
CA GLY A 189 -6.44 14.93 7.60
C GLY A 189 -5.23 14.71 6.68
N MET A 190 -4.67 13.50 6.67
CA MET A 190 -3.55 13.16 5.78
C MET A 190 -3.93 13.26 4.29
N LYS A 191 -5.11 12.74 3.90
CA LYS A 191 -5.58 12.79 2.50
C LYS A 191 -5.92 14.21 2.09
N LEU A 192 -6.85 14.86 2.78
CA LEU A 192 -7.49 16.09 2.33
C LEU A 192 -6.64 17.36 2.57
N ILE A 193 -5.71 17.32 3.54
CA ILE A 193 -4.88 18.50 3.84
C ILE A 193 -3.49 18.37 3.19
N VAL A 194 -2.88 17.18 3.24
CA VAL A 194 -1.47 17.00 2.85
C VAL A 194 -1.34 16.36 1.46
N ALA A 195 -1.90 15.14 1.28
CA ALA A 195 -1.66 14.36 0.06
C ALA A 195 -2.12 15.09 -1.21
N GLN A 196 -3.30 15.67 -1.21
CA GLN A 196 -3.85 16.36 -2.37
C GLN A 196 -3.07 17.62 -2.78
N ARG A 197 -2.59 18.39 -1.77
CA ARG A 197 -1.72 19.53 -2.08
C ARG A 197 -0.38 19.11 -2.62
N ALA A 198 0.18 18.04 -2.05
CA ALA A 198 1.42 17.46 -2.57
C ALA A 198 1.24 16.99 -4.02
N GLU A 199 0.09 16.39 -4.34
CA GLU A 199 -0.26 15.93 -5.67
C GLU A 199 -0.26 17.05 -6.72
N ILE A 200 -0.85 18.20 -6.42
CA ILE A 200 -0.87 19.37 -7.32
C ILE A 200 0.56 19.78 -7.71
N LEU A 201 1.44 19.93 -6.73
CA LEU A 201 2.84 20.30 -6.97
C LEU A 201 3.57 19.22 -7.78
N VAL A 202 3.40 17.97 -7.39
CA VAL A 202 4.04 16.83 -8.08
C VAL A 202 3.60 16.75 -9.53
N ASN A 203 2.28 16.78 -9.79
CA ASN A 203 1.74 16.69 -11.14
C ASN A 203 2.24 17.85 -12.02
N GLN A 204 2.27 19.07 -11.51
CA GLN A 204 2.79 20.23 -12.23
C GLN A 204 4.26 20.07 -12.63
N VAL A 205 5.13 19.64 -11.71
CA VAL A 205 6.56 19.49 -12.01
C VAL A 205 6.82 18.31 -12.93
N TYR A 206 6.12 17.17 -12.72
CA TYR A 206 6.29 16.00 -13.57
C TYR A 206 5.72 16.20 -14.98
N SER A 207 4.73 17.06 -15.19
CA SER A 207 4.25 17.41 -16.54
C SER A 207 5.28 18.18 -17.36
N MET A 208 6.18 18.92 -16.70
CA MET A 208 7.28 19.68 -17.33
C MET A 208 8.67 19.14 -16.95
N TYR A 209 8.79 17.85 -16.69
CA TYR A 209 10.02 17.24 -16.17
C TYR A 209 11.28 17.48 -17.00
N GLN A 210 11.13 17.67 -18.32
CA GLN A 210 12.26 17.94 -19.21
C GLN A 210 12.93 19.30 -18.94
N ASP A 211 12.15 20.29 -18.51
CA ASP A 211 12.61 21.65 -18.25
C ASP A 211 12.83 21.96 -16.77
N ALA A 212 12.46 20.99 -15.90
CA ALA A 212 12.61 21.14 -14.45
C ALA A 212 14.09 21.28 -14.07
N ASN A 213 14.41 22.27 -13.22
CA ASN A 213 15.73 22.44 -12.62
C ASN A 213 15.90 21.54 -11.38
N SER A 214 17.12 21.50 -10.81
CA SER A 214 17.45 20.67 -9.66
C SER A 214 16.59 20.96 -8.44
N PHE A 215 16.30 22.25 -8.18
CA PHE A 215 15.48 22.65 -7.03
C PHE A 215 14.02 22.17 -7.19
N THR A 216 13.39 22.45 -8.34
CA THR A 216 12.00 22.06 -8.58
C THR A 216 11.84 20.53 -8.57
N MET A 217 12.80 19.80 -9.17
CA MET A 217 12.77 18.33 -9.19
C MET A 217 12.99 17.72 -7.80
N LEU A 218 13.90 18.28 -7.00
CA LEU A 218 14.11 17.85 -5.60
C LEU A 218 12.86 18.10 -4.76
N MET A 219 12.21 19.27 -4.91
CA MET A 219 10.95 19.56 -4.22
C MET A 219 9.85 18.61 -4.65
N ALA A 220 9.71 18.31 -5.95
CA ALA A 220 8.73 17.35 -6.44
C ALA A 220 8.99 15.94 -5.90
N ALA A 221 10.23 15.47 -5.86
CA ALA A 221 10.58 14.18 -5.28
C ALA A 221 10.27 14.11 -3.78
N LEU A 222 10.56 15.18 -3.03
CA LEU A 222 10.24 15.29 -1.60
C LEU A 222 8.72 15.26 -1.38
N PHE A 223 7.98 16.08 -2.13
CA PHE A 223 6.53 16.14 -2.02
C PHE A 223 5.87 14.83 -2.48
N TYR A 224 6.43 14.14 -3.49
CA TYR A 224 5.94 12.82 -3.87
C TYR A 224 6.16 11.76 -2.79
N ALA A 225 7.31 11.77 -2.11
CA ALA A 225 7.53 10.89 -0.98
C ALA A 225 6.50 11.12 0.14
N VAL A 226 6.13 12.38 0.40
CA VAL A 226 5.05 12.73 1.35
C VAL A 226 3.68 12.32 0.80
N GLN A 227 3.40 12.62 -0.47
CA GLN A 227 2.13 12.29 -1.13
C GLN A 227 1.83 10.80 -1.05
N ILE A 228 2.74 9.94 -1.52
CA ILE A 228 2.53 8.49 -1.55
C ILE A 228 2.36 7.90 -0.13
N TYR A 229 3.08 8.44 0.86
CA TYR A 229 2.89 8.05 2.25
C TYR A 229 1.53 8.49 2.79
N CYS A 230 1.20 9.77 2.65
CA CYS A 230 -0.06 10.30 3.16
C CYS A 230 -1.27 9.68 2.45
N ASP A 231 -1.20 9.48 1.15
CA ASP A 231 -2.29 8.91 0.36
C ASP A 231 -2.59 7.47 0.77
N PHE A 232 -1.56 6.64 0.82
CA PHE A 232 -1.75 5.23 1.15
C PHE A 232 -1.96 4.98 2.65
N ALA A 233 -1.24 5.67 3.53
CA ALA A 233 -1.44 5.53 4.97
C ALA A 233 -2.81 6.06 5.41
N SER A 234 -3.31 7.14 4.78
CA SER A 234 -4.64 7.68 5.06
C SER A 234 -5.74 6.65 4.81
N TYR A 235 -5.73 6.02 3.63
CA TYR A 235 -6.69 4.97 3.31
C TYR A 235 -6.61 3.81 4.30
N SER A 236 -5.39 3.34 4.57
CA SER A 236 -5.16 2.25 5.52
C SER A 236 -5.67 2.59 6.93
N MET A 237 -5.46 3.82 7.39
CA MET A 237 -5.97 4.29 8.69
C MET A 237 -7.49 4.39 8.71
N ILE A 238 -8.12 4.86 7.62
CA ILE A 238 -9.58 4.89 7.47
C ILE A 238 -10.13 3.46 7.50
N ALA A 239 -9.52 2.53 6.74
CA ALA A 239 -9.92 1.12 6.73
C ALA A 239 -9.83 0.48 8.12
N VAL A 240 -8.72 0.68 8.85
CA VAL A 240 -8.55 0.23 10.23
C VAL A 240 -9.60 0.86 11.15
N GLY A 241 -9.86 2.15 10.98
CA GLY A 241 -10.87 2.88 11.76
C GLY A 241 -12.27 2.31 11.54
N VAL A 242 -12.68 2.12 10.28
CA VAL A 242 -13.97 1.51 9.93
C VAL A 242 -14.04 0.07 10.45
N GLY A 243 -12.96 -0.72 10.30
CA GLY A 243 -12.87 -2.05 10.87
C GLY A 243 -13.17 -2.06 12.37
N ARG A 244 -12.58 -1.13 13.14
CA ARG A 244 -12.83 -0.96 14.58
C ARG A 244 -14.30 -0.64 14.89
N LEU A 245 -14.98 0.14 14.07
CA LEU A 245 -16.42 0.41 14.25
C LEU A 245 -17.25 -0.88 14.07
N PHE A 246 -16.88 -1.73 13.12
CA PHE A 246 -17.52 -3.04 12.92
C PHE A 246 -17.08 -4.11 13.91
N GLY A 247 -16.08 -3.83 14.73
CA GLY A 247 -15.58 -4.74 15.76
C GLY A 247 -14.36 -5.56 15.36
N PHE A 248 -13.73 -5.24 14.24
CA PHE A 248 -12.50 -5.88 13.75
C PHE A 248 -11.26 -5.07 14.14
N GLU A 249 -10.19 -5.76 14.50
CA GLU A 249 -8.84 -5.21 14.56
C GLU A 249 -8.09 -5.68 13.32
N LEU A 250 -7.88 -4.75 12.38
CA LEU A 250 -7.15 -5.03 11.15
C LEU A 250 -5.65 -4.84 11.36
N VAL A 251 -4.84 -5.52 10.54
CA VAL A 251 -3.39 -5.33 10.58
C VAL A 251 -3.00 -3.92 10.11
N GLN A 252 -1.89 -3.40 10.63
CA GLN A 252 -1.38 -2.11 10.22
C GLN A 252 -0.50 -2.24 8.98
N ASN A 253 -0.63 -1.27 8.06
CA ASN A 253 0.24 -1.18 6.89
C ASN A 253 1.48 -0.31 7.11
N PHE A 254 1.43 0.63 8.07
CA PHE A 254 2.50 1.61 8.26
C PHE A 254 2.90 1.76 9.72
N LYS A 255 4.21 1.88 9.97
CA LYS A 255 4.82 2.20 11.27
C LYS A 255 5.95 3.19 11.08
N GLN A 256 5.63 4.48 10.92
CA GLN A 256 6.58 5.59 10.74
C GLN A 256 7.74 5.24 9.79
N PRO A 257 7.47 4.94 8.50
CA PRO A 257 8.45 4.33 7.60
C PRO A 257 9.65 5.21 7.29
N TYR A 258 9.49 6.53 7.32
CA TYR A 258 10.56 7.47 7.02
C TYR A 258 11.54 7.71 8.20
N PHE A 259 11.29 7.07 9.35
CA PHE A 259 12.27 6.97 10.46
C PHE A 259 13.12 5.69 10.41
N ALA A 260 13.01 4.92 9.33
CA ALA A 260 13.81 3.72 9.15
C ALA A 260 15.30 4.07 8.98
N GLY A 261 16.16 3.38 9.73
CA GLY A 261 17.62 3.57 9.63
C GLY A 261 18.29 2.78 8.50
N ASN A 262 17.52 2.03 7.69
CA ASN A 262 18.01 1.26 6.54
C ASN A 262 16.85 0.69 5.73
N LEU A 263 17.11 0.24 4.47
CA LEU A 263 16.08 -0.28 3.56
C LEU A 263 15.32 -1.50 4.10
N THR A 264 15.97 -2.38 4.84
CA THR A 264 15.31 -3.55 5.46
C THR A 264 14.32 -3.10 6.55
N ASP A 265 14.70 -2.10 7.36
CA ASP A 265 13.82 -1.51 8.36
C ASP A 265 12.68 -0.73 7.71
N PHE A 266 12.96 -0.01 6.60
CA PHE A 266 11.93 0.67 5.82
C PHE A 266 10.82 -0.31 5.39
N TRP A 267 11.13 -1.46 4.80
CA TRP A 267 10.16 -2.47 4.36
C TRP A 267 9.48 -3.23 5.51
N ARG A 268 10.00 -3.15 6.72
CA ARG A 268 9.30 -3.62 7.93
C ARG A 268 8.25 -2.64 8.42
N ARG A 269 8.31 -1.38 7.95
CA ARG A 269 7.47 -0.27 8.36
C ARG A 269 6.53 0.23 7.25
N TRP A 270 6.85 -0.09 6.00
CA TRP A 270 6.11 0.27 4.78
C TRP A 270 5.35 -0.92 4.24
N HIS A 271 4.03 -0.72 3.96
CA HIS A 271 3.14 -1.74 3.38
C HIS A 271 3.33 -3.12 4.02
N ILE A 272 3.22 -3.16 5.35
CA ILE A 272 3.58 -4.31 6.19
C ILE A 272 2.81 -5.56 5.80
N SER A 273 1.52 -5.42 5.44
CA SER A 273 0.69 -6.56 5.04
C SER A 273 1.21 -7.22 3.76
N LEU A 274 1.57 -6.44 2.72
CA LEU A 274 2.18 -6.95 1.49
C LEU A 274 3.58 -7.52 1.73
N SER A 275 4.43 -6.79 2.46
CA SER A 275 5.79 -7.22 2.77
C SER A 275 5.82 -8.54 3.52
N SER A 276 4.90 -8.73 4.48
CA SER A 276 4.74 -10.00 5.19
C SER A 276 4.18 -11.09 4.29
N TRP A 277 3.25 -10.75 3.38
CA TRP A 277 2.71 -11.69 2.40
C TRP A 277 3.80 -12.23 1.47
N LEU A 278 4.58 -11.35 0.86
CA LEU A 278 5.71 -11.72 0.00
C LEU A 278 6.76 -12.55 0.74
N ARG A 279 7.05 -12.22 1.99
CA ARG A 279 7.95 -13.00 2.85
C ARG A 279 7.43 -14.43 3.04
N ASP A 280 6.16 -14.58 3.43
CA ASP A 280 5.59 -15.87 3.88
C ASP A 280 5.27 -16.81 2.72
N TYR A 281 4.89 -16.27 1.55
CA TYR A 281 4.46 -17.07 0.40
C TYR A 281 5.46 -17.14 -0.74
N ILE A 282 6.48 -16.25 -0.76
CA ILE A 282 7.53 -16.27 -1.80
C ILE A 282 8.92 -16.46 -1.17
N TYR A 283 9.36 -15.56 -0.30
CA TYR A 283 10.73 -15.59 0.21
C TYR A 283 11.04 -16.86 1.01
N ILE A 284 10.19 -17.22 1.97
CA ILE A 284 10.39 -18.40 2.82
C ILE A 284 10.34 -19.71 1.99
N PRO A 285 9.35 -19.93 1.09
CA PRO A 285 9.32 -21.11 0.23
C PRO A 285 10.52 -21.26 -0.70
N LEU A 286 11.12 -20.17 -1.17
CA LEU A 286 12.36 -20.17 -1.96
C LEU A 286 13.61 -20.53 -1.14
N GLY A 287 13.45 -20.82 0.17
CA GLY A 287 14.52 -21.18 1.10
C GLY A 287 14.97 -20.03 2.00
N GLY A 288 14.40 -18.84 1.85
CA GLY A 288 14.71 -17.68 2.69
C GLY A 288 16.20 -17.33 2.66
N GLY A 289 16.77 -17.09 3.84
CA GLY A 289 18.23 -16.86 4.01
C GLY A 289 19.01 -18.08 4.55
N ARG A 290 18.37 -19.25 4.70
CA ARG A 290 18.99 -20.43 5.34
C ARG A 290 20.05 -21.13 4.49
N LYS A 291 19.95 -20.98 3.15
CA LYS A 291 20.84 -21.65 2.19
C LYS A 291 22.06 -20.80 1.78
N GLY A 292 22.46 -19.87 2.64
CA GLY A 292 23.62 -19.03 2.40
C GLY A 292 23.31 -17.66 1.77
N LEU A 293 24.36 -16.82 1.66
CA LEU A 293 24.22 -15.42 1.25
C LEU A 293 23.73 -15.25 -0.19
N ALA A 294 24.28 -16.00 -1.13
CA ALA A 294 23.91 -15.90 -2.55
C ALA A 294 22.43 -16.24 -2.78
N VAL A 295 21.93 -17.30 -2.13
CA VAL A 295 20.51 -17.68 -2.19
C VAL A 295 19.62 -16.59 -1.57
N ARG A 296 20.05 -16.02 -0.44
CA ARG A 296 19.36 -14.91 0.21
C ARG A 296 19.23 -13.71 -0.73
N GLN A 297 20.31 -13.30 -1.37
CA GLN A 297 20.36 -12.16 -2.29
C GLN A 297 19.48 -12.39 -3.51
N ARG A 298 19.58 -13.56 -4.14
CA ARG A 298 18.71 -13.97 -5.24
C ARG A 298 17.23 -13.87 -4.82
N ASN A 299 16.88 -14.41 -3.66
CA ASN A 299 15.50 -14.42 -3.17
C ASN A 299 15.01 -13.00 -2.89
N ILE A 300 15.83 -12.10 -2.36
CA ILE A 300 15.50 -10.68 -2.18
C ILE A 300 15.18 -10.04 -3.54
N LEU A 301 16.07 -10.19 -4.53
CA LEU A 301 15.87 -9.64 -5.87
C LEU A 301 14.57 -10.16 -6.51
N LEU A 302 14.32 -11.47 -6.42
CA LEU A 302 13.08 -12.07 -6.95
C LEU A 302 11.82 -11.53 -6.25
N VAL A 303 11.85 -11.40 -4.93
CA VAL A 303 10.71 -10.85 -4.16
C VAL A 303 10.41 -9.41 -4.57
N PHE A 304 11.43 -8.58 -4.73
CA PHE A 304 11.24 -7.19 -5.14
C PHE A 304 10.84 -7.06 -6.61
N LEU A 305 11.34 -7.93 -7.48
CA LEU A 305 10.89 -8.00 -8.87
C LEU A 305 9.39 -8.36 -8.94
N ILE A 306 8.95 -9.36 -8.17
CA ILE A 306 7.54 -9.75 -8.07
C ILE A 306 6.71 -8.62 -7.45
N SER A 307 7.24 -7.91 -6.45
CA SER A 307 6.58 -6.74 -5.87
C SER A 307 6.39 -5.63 -6.91
N GLY A 308 7.42 -5.33 -7.71
CA GLY A 308 7.32 -4.37 -8.80
C GLY A 308 6.28 -4.79 -9.84
N LEU A 309 6.29 -6.05 -10.25
CA LEU A 309 5.31 -6.61 -11.18
C LEU A 309 3.89 -6.52 -10.59
N TRP A 310 3.70 -6.80 -9.30
CA TRP A 310 2.40 -6.67 -8.65
C TRP A 310 1.86 -5.23 -8.66
N HIS A 311 2.73 -4.22 -8.56
CA HIS A 311 2.30 -2.82 -8.66
C HIS A 311 1.89 -2.44 -10.09
N GLY A 312 2.54 -2.99 -11.13
CA GLY A 312 2.15 -2.71 -12.52
C GLY A 312 2.99 -3.47 -13.54
N GLY A 313 2.41 -3.65 -14.76
CA GLY A 313 3.09 -4.30 -15.88
C GLY A 313 4.09 -3.40 -16.62
N ALA A 314 4.14 -2.13 -16.30
CA ALA A 314 5.02 -1.18 -16.97
C ALA A 314 6.47 -1.27 -16.45
N PRO A 315 7.48 -1.08 -17.33
CA PRO A 315 8.90 -1.31 -16.99
C PRO A 315 9.43 -0.51 -15.81
N GLN A 316 8.88 0.67 -15.53
CA GLN A 316 9.31 1.50 -14.41
C GLN A 316 9.03 0.86 -13.04
N PHE A 317 7.95 0.06 -12.91
CA PHE A 317 7.67 -0.66 -11.67
C PHE A 317 8.66 -1.81 -11.44
N LEU A 318 9.08 -2.48 -12.52
CA LEU A 318 10.13 -3.49 -12.45
C LEU A 318 11.48 -2.86 -12.06
N ALA A 319 11.82 -1.71 -12.66
CA ALA A 319 13.01 -0.94 -12.31
C ALA A 319 12.98 -0.50 -10.83
N TRP A 320 11.83 0.01 -10.35
CA TRP A 320 11.63 0.35 -8.96
C TRP A 320 11.85 -0.85 -8.02
N GLY A 321 11.25 -1.99 -8.34
CA GLY A 321 11.44 -3.22 -7.57
C GLY A 321 12.90 -3.65 -7.55
N LEU A 322 13.58 -3.70 -8.71
CA LEU A 322 14.99 -4.05 -8.79
C LEU A 322 15.90 -3.10 -8.01
N LEU A 323 15.62 -1.79 -8.01
CA LEU A 323 16.36 -0.79 -7.23
C LEU A 323 16.25 -1.07 -5.72
N HIS A 324 15.06 -1.36 -5.21
CA HIS A 324 14.86 -1.74 -3.82
C HIS A 324 15.55 -3.06 -3.47
N GLY A 325 15.45 -4.06 -4.34
CA GLY A 325 16.14 -5.35 -4.16
C GLY A 325 17.65 -5.20 -4.15
N ALA A 326 18.20 -4.51 -5.16
CA ALA A 326 19.63 -4.24 -5.28
C ALA A 326 20.15 -3.39 -4.10
N GLY A 327 19.39 -2.38 -3.70
CA GLY A 327 19.72 -1.56 -2.53
C GLY A 327 19.85 -2.38 -1.24
N GLN A 328 18.95 -3.37 -1.02
CA GLN A 328 19.10 -4.28 0.13
C GLN A 328 20.32 -5.22 0.01
N VAL A 329 20.62 -5.69 -1.20
CA VAL A 329 21.81 -6.51 -1.45
C VAL A 329 23.08 -5.70 -1.15
N VAL A 330 23.18 -4.47 -1.66
CA VAL A 330 24.32 -3.56 -1.37
C VAL A 330 24.42 -3.27 0.13
N GLN A 331 23.29 -3.03 0.80
CA GLN A 331 23.26 -2.84 2.25
C GLN A 331 23.79 -4.05 3.03
N ASP A 332 23.48 -5.27 2.60
CA ASP A 332 23.99 -6.49 3.24
C ASP A 332 25.53 -6.63 3.06
N PHE A 333 26.06 -6.31 1.87
CA PHE A 333 27.50 -6.28 1.64
C PHE A 333 28.18 -5.19 2.49
N TYR A 334 27.61 -3.98 2.53
CA TYR A 334 28.14 -2.90 3.34
C TYR A 334 28.22 -3.26 4.83
N LYS A 335 27.16 -3.89 5.38
CA LYS A 335 27.17 -4.36 6.77
C LYS A 335 28.30 -5.35 7.04
N LYS A 336 28.50 -6.33 6.13
CA LYS A 336 29.58 -7.31 6.25
C LYS A 336 30.95 -6.67 6.15
N ALA A 337 31.18 -5.82 5.17
CA ALA A 337 32.44 -5.12 5.00
C ALA A 337 32.76 -4.25 6.22
N LYS A 338 31.78 -3.51 6.74
CA LYS A 338 31.92 -2.70 7.94
C LYS A 338 32.28 -3.54 9.17
N GLN A 339 31.63 -4.69 9.37
CA GLN A 339 31.91 -5.59 10.49
C GLN A 339 33.30 -6.19 10.39
N ALA A 340 33.76 -6.50 9.16
CA ALA A 340 35.11 -7.04 8.92
C ALA A 340 36.21 -5.99 9.16
N VAL A 341 35.99 -4.72 8.83
CA VAL A 341 37.01 -3.66 8.91
C VAL A 341 37.04 -3.00 10.30
N PHE A 342 35.88 -2.71 10.89
CA PHE A 342 35.78 -1.88 12.10
C PHE A 342 35.35 -2.66 13.35
N GLY A 343 35.00 -3.93 13.24
CA GLY A 343 34.47 -4.71 14.35
C GLY A 343 33.22 -4.06 14.98
N GLU A 344 33.04 -4.28 16.29
CA GLU A 344 31.97 -3.66 17.09
C GLU A 344 32.42 -2.35 17.79
N ALA A 345 33.26 -1.54 17.15
CA ALA A 345 33.72 -0.30 17.75
C ALA A 345 32.55 0.61 18.14
N LYS A 346 32.37 0.80 19.44
CA LYS A 346 31.43 1.78 20.01
C LYS A 346 32.01 3.18 19.80
N ILE A 347 31.55 3.85 18.77
CA ILE A 347 31.86 5.27 18.54
C ILE A 347 30.80 6.07 19.31
N GLY A 348 31.21 6.99 20.17
CA GLY A 348 30.34 7.80 21.04
C GLY A 348 29.31 8.73 20.34
N LEU A 349 29.13 8.60 19.03
CA LEU A 349 28.23 9.37 18.18
C LEU A 349 27.02 8.54 17.67
N GLU A 350 26.54 7.58 18.44
CA GLU A 350 25.46 6.66 18.00
C GLU A 350 24.19 7.37 17.53
N LYS A 351 23.77 8.45 18.25
CA LYS A 351 22.58 9.24 17.88
C LYS A 351 22.77 9.96 16.55
N LEU A 352 23.93 10.59 16.33
CA LEU A 352 24.25 11.28 15.08
C LEU A 352 24.31 10.29 13.91
N ARG A 353 24.96 9.14 14.11
CA ARG A 353 25.03 8.05 13.12
C ARG A 353 23.65 7.53 12.78
N HIS A 354 22.77 7.33 13.77
CA HIS A 354 21.41 6.90 13.53
C HIS A 354 20.64 7.94 12.71
N MET A 355 20.72 9.23 13.09
CA MET A 355 20.08 10.31 12.34
C MET A 355 20.57 10.37 10.88
N LEU A 356 21.88 10.30 10.64
CA LEU A 356 22.44 10.24 9.29
C LEU A 356 21.97 9.00 8.50
N SER A 357 21.84 7.85 9.16
CA SER A 357 21.32 6.63 8.54
C SER A 357 19.85 6.80 8.13
N VAL A 358 19.03 7.45 8.96
CA VAL A 358 17.62 7.74 8.64
C VAL A 358 17.54 8.70 7.44
N LEU A 359 18.30 9.78 7.44
CA LEU A 359 18.33 10.75 6.34
C LEU A 359 18.79 10.10 5.02
N LEU A 360 19.85 9.28 5.06
CA LEU A 360 20.35 8.56 3.88
C LEU A 360 19.32 7.56 3.36
N THR A 361 18.65 6.83 4.27
CA THR A 361 17.60 5.86 3.88
C THR A 361 16.42 6.57 3.25
N PHE A 362 15.95 7.66 3.86
CA PHE A 362 14.88 8.49 3.32
C PHE A 362 15.23 9.02 1.91
N PHE A 363 16.42 9.60 1.76
CA PHE A 363 16.89 10.11 0.47
C PHE A 363 16.97 9.01 -0.60
N THR A 364 17.49 7.84 -0.25
CA THR A 364 17.56 6.67 -1.16
C THR A 364 16.17 6.24 -1.60
N VAL A 365 15.24 6.11 -0.66
CA VAL A 365 13.86 5.74 -0.94
C VAL A 365 13.15 6.80 -1.78
N MET A 366 13.38 8.09 -1.49
CA MET A 366 12.87 9.21 -2.28
C MET A 366 13.33 9.14 -3.75
N CYS A 367 14.61 8.83 -3.99
CA CYS A 367 15.13 8.63 -5.35
C CYS A 367 14.45 7.41 -6.03
N PHE A 368 14.19 6.34 -5.31
CA PHE A 368 13.50 5.18 -5.88
C PHE A 368 12.03 5.47 -6.16
N TRP A 369 11.37 6.32 -5.37
CA TRP A 369 10.01 6.77 -5.64
C TRP A 369 9.86 7.55 -6.96
N ILE A 370 10.93 8.16 -7.48
CA ILE A 370 10.91 8.81 -8.80
C ILE A 370 10.54 7.82 -9.91
N PHE A 371 11.05 6.57 -9.83
CA PHE A 371 10.67 5.52 -10.78
C PHE A 371 9.20 5.11 -10.64
N PHE A 372 8.70 5.05 -9.43
CA PHE A 372 7.31 4.70 -9.17
C PHE A 372 6.33 5.75 -9.71
N ARG A 373 6.70 7.05 -9.62
CA ARG A 373 5.87 8.16 -10.13
C ARG A 373 5.92 8.33 -11.64
N SER A 374 7.04 7.98 -12.26
CA SER A 374 7.27 8.26 -13.66
C SER A 374 6.47 7.32 -14.57
N GLU A 375 6.05 7.82 -15.73
CA GLU A 375 5.33 7.03 -16.75
C GLU A 375 6.26 6.09 -17.52
N SER A 376 7.58 6.30 -17.46
CA SER A 376 8.57 5.44 -18.10
C SER A 376 9.91 5.48 -17.38
N VAL A 377 10.75 4.46 -17.63
CA VAL A 377 12.13 4.42 -17.12
C VAL A 377 12.94 5.61 -17.66
N SER A 378 12.75 5.99 -18.91
CA SER A 378 13.44 7.15 -19.51
C SER A 378 13.10 8.45 -18.75
N MET A 379 11.81 8.69 -18.49
CA MET A 379 11.37 9.82 -17.69
C MET A 379 12.01 9.84 -16.31
N ALA A 380 12.02 8.70 -15.60
CA ALA A 380 12.64 8.58 -14.27
C ALA A 380 14.12 8.94 -14.29
N VAL A 381 14.86 8.45 -15.29
CA VAL A 381 16.29 8.76 -15.46
C VAL A 381 16.52 10.24 -15.73
N ILE A 382 15.68 10.89 -16.59
CA ILE A 382 15.76 12.32 -16.86
C ILE A 382 15.47 13.12 -15.57
N CYS A 383 14.44 12.75 -14.81
CA CYS A 383 14.11 13.38 -13.54
C CYS A 383 15.28 13.30 -12.54
N LEU A 384 15.90 12.12 -12.39
CA LEU A 384 17.09 11.98 -11.56
C LEU A 384 18.26 12.82 -12.08
N LYS A 385 18.55 12.77 -13.37
CA LYS A 385 19.60 13.59 -13.97
C LYS A 385 19.37 15.07 -13.69
N ASN A 386 18.17 15.58 -13.96
CA ASN A 386 17.84 16.99 -13.71
C ASN A 386 17.99 17.37 -12.23
N MET A 387 17.55 16.50 -11.31
CA MET A 387 17.69 16.73 -9.87
C MET A 387 19.15 16.93 -9.43
N PHE A 388 20.12 16.26 -10.08
CA PHE A 388 21.53 16.34 -9.69
C PHE A 388 22.38 17.29 -10.53
N THR A 389 21.97 17.68 -11.75
CA THR A 389 22.86 18.37 -12.69
C THR A 389 22.41 19.77 -13.09
N ARG A 390 21.16 20.18 -12.83
CA ARG A 390 20.61 21.47 -13.29
C ARG A 390 20.46 22.49 -12.15
N TRP A 391 21.56 22.77 -11.44
CA TRP A 391 21.57 23.71 -10.30
C TRP A 391 21.57 25.18 -10.66
N ASN A 392 21.56 25.53 -11.94
CA ASN A 392 21.70 26.91 -12.46
C ASN A 392 20.62 27.88 -11.94
N GLY A 393 19.49 27.38 -11.46
CA GLY A 393 18.39 28.21 -10.95
C GLY A 393 18.26 28.25 -9.43
N PHE A 394 19.20 27.68 -8.66
CA PHE A 394 19.07 27.61 -7.20
C PHE A 394 18.96 28.95 -6.50
N LEU A 395 19.63 29.97 -7.02
CA LEU A 395 19.55 31.35 -6.49
C LEU A 395 18.15 31.97 -6.61
N TYR A 396 17.33 31.46 -7.53
CA TYR A 396 15.97 31.95 -7.77
C TYR A 396 14.91 31.06 -7.11
N TRP A 397 15.27 30.23 -6.11
CA TRP A 397 14.37 29.26 -5.46
C TRP A 397 13.03 29.87 -5.02
N ARG A 398 13.00 31.15 -4.59
CA ARG A 398 11.76 31.84 -4.21
C ARG A 398 10.80 32.02 -5.38
N GLN A 399 11.29 32.27 -6.59
CA GLN A 399 10.47 32.40 -7.78
C GLN A 399 9.87 31.06 -8.19
N PHE A 400 10.65 29.98 -8.07
CA PHE A 400 10.18 28.65 -8.42
C PHE A 400 9.22 28.05 -7.39
N LEU A 401 9.36 28.42 -6.11
CA LEU A 401 8.59 27.80 -5.03
C LEU A 401 7.07 27.93 -5.20
N PHE A 402 6.60 29.05 -5.73
CA PHE A 402 5.17 29.33 -5.93
C PHE A 402 4.73 29.23 -7.39
N THR A 403 5.57 28.71 -8.27
CA THR A 403 5.24 28.42 -9.69
C THR A 403 5.01 26.93 -9.94
N MET A 404 5.15 26.09 -8.92
CA MET A 404 4.95 24.64 -8.98
C MET A 404 3.49 24.22 -8.76
N GLY A 405 2.53 25.01 -9.23
CA GLY A 405 1.10 24.67 -9.19
C GLY A 405 0.40 24.98 -7.87
N LEU A 406 1.10 25.27 -6.79
CA LEU A 406 0.53 25.68 -5.51
C LEU A 406 0.66 27.17 -5.28
N GLU A 407 -0.46 27.85 -4.98
CA GLU A 407 -0.44 29.20 -4.47
C GLU A 407 0.25 29.26 -3.10
N LYS A 408 0.76 30.45 -2.75
CA LYS A 408 1.53 30.68 -1.50
C LYS A 408 0.80 30.14 -0.26
N THR A 409 -0.47 30.43 -0.11
CA THR A 409 -1.28 29.97 1.04
C THR A 409 -1.39 28.44 1.07
N GLN A 410 -1.67 27.80 -0.07
CA GLN A 410 -1.82 26.36 -0.19
C GLN A 410 -0.48 25.64 0.10
N PHE A 411 0.64 26.22 -0.33
CA PHE A 411 1.97 25.71 -0.03
C PHE A 411 2.25 25.72 1.49
N PHE A 412 1.96 26.83 2.17
CA PHE A 412 2.18 26.89 3.63
C PHE A 412 1.26 25.98 4.41
N ILE A 413 0.01 25.79 3.96
CA ILE A 413 -0.89 24.78 4.56
C ILE A 413 -0.30 23.37 4.40
N ALA A 414 0.22 23.03 3.21
CA ALA A 414 0.86 21.74 2.99
C ALA A 414 2.07 21.53 3.91
N VAL A 415 2.95 22.53 4.01
CA VAL A 415 4.14 22.47 4.88
C VAL A 415 3.76 22.36 6.36
N ALA A 416 2.75 23.11 6.81
CA ALA A 416 2.24 23.02 8.18
C ALA A 416 1.64 21.62 8.45
N GLY A 417 0.87 21.08 7.50
CA GLY A 417 0.33 19.71 7.58
C GLY A 417 1.43 18.65 7.67
N ILE A 418 2.49 18.78 6.84
CA ILE A 418 3.67 17.91 6.89
C ILE A 418 4.38 18.01 8.25
N ALA A 419 4.53 19.21 8.80
CA ALA A 419 5.15 19.40 10.12
C ALA A 419 4.33 18.74 11.24
N VAL A 420 3.01 18.87 11.21
CA VAL A 420 2.11 18.19 12.15
C VAL A 420 2.23 16.66 12.00
N LEU A 421 2.23 16.13 10.79
CA LEU A 421 2.40 14.71 10.51
C LEU A 421 3.73 14.19 11.07
N LEU A 422 4.85 14.90 10.81
CA LEU A 422 6.16 14.55 11.36
C LEU A 422 6.15 14.55 12.89
N GLY A 423 5.45 15.50 13.53
CA GLY A 423 5.28 15.54 14.99
C GLY A 423 4.51 14.34 15.53
N ILE A 424 3.44 13.93 14.83
CA ILE A 424 2.65 12.74 15.16
C ILE A 424 3.50 11.48 15.01
N ASP A 425 4.24 11.35 13.90
CA ASP A 425 5.09 10.19 13.64
C ASP A 425 6.25 10.09 14.63
N LEU A 426 6.92 11.21 14.95
CA LEU A 426 7.96 11.27 15.99
C LEU A 426 7.44 10.83 17.36
N THR A 427 6.23 11.27 17.72
CA THR A 427 5.59 10.89 18.97
C THR A 427 5.26 9.42 19.00
N SER A 428 4.75 8.89 17.89
CA SER A 428 4.40 7.47 17.72
C SER A 428 5.65 6.58 17.77
N GLU A 429 6.75 7.01 17.14
CA GLU A 429 8.04 6.30 17.18
C GLU A 429 8.59 6.23 18.61
N LYS A 430 8.53 7.34 19.36
CA LYS A 430 8.96 7.39 20.77
C LYS A 430 8.09 6.54 21.68
N LYS A 431 6.77 6.61 21.52
CA LYS A 431 5.80 5.85 22.35
C LYS A 431 5.64 4.39 21.90
N LYS A 432 6.10 4.04 20.70
CA LYS A 432 5.88 2.74 20.04
C LYS A 432 4.40 2.34 20.01
N GLN A 433 3.53 3.32 19.77
CA GLN A 433 2.08 3.18 19.74
C GLN A 433 1.50 3.85 18.52
N GLU A 434 0.36 3.32 18.04
CA GLU A 434 -0.42 3.95 16.97
C GLU A 434 -0.88 5.37 17.36
N PRO A 435 -0.94 6.30 16.40
CA PRO A 435 -1.43 7.65 16.66
C PRO A 435 -2.80 7.68 17.32
N ALA A 436 -3.76 6.93 16.82
CA ALA A 436 -5.12 6.88 17.37
C ALA A 436 -5.15 6.38 18.83
N VAL A 437 -4.27 5.44 19.18
CA VAL A 437 -4.22 4.86 20.53
C VAL A 437 -3.64 5.84 21.55
N TRP A 438 -2.49 6.49 21.23
CA TRP A 438 -1.90 7.40 22.18
C TRP A 438 -2.65 8.74 22.29
N ILE A 439 -3.32 9.22 21.23
CA ILE A 439 -4.23 10.37 21.29
C ILE A 439 -5.43 10.02 22.18
N TYR A 440 -6.01 8.84 22.00
CA TYR A 440 -7.13 8.38 22.83
C TYR A 440 -6.79 8.38 24.32
N ARG A 441 -5.56 7.99 24.69
CA ARG A 441 -5.07 7.92 26.07
C ARG A 441 -4.74 9.27 26.70
N MET A 442 -4.81 10.37 25.94
CA MET A 442 -4.63 11.72 26.50
C MET A 442 -5.79 12.10 27.44
N PRO A 443 -5.57 13.05 28.35
CA PRO A 443 -6.64 13.61 29.18
C PRO A 443 -7.83 14.08 28.33
N PHE A 444 -9.05 13.89 28.83
CA PHE A 444 -10.29 14.18 28.12
C PHE A 444 -10.30 15.54 27.41
N PRO A 445 -9.98 16.69 28.07
CA PRO A 445 -10.02 17.98 27.40
C PRO A 445 -9.02 18.11 26.25
N VAL A 446 -7.80 17.57 26.44
CA VAL A 446 -6.75 17.61 25.41
C VAL A 446 -7.12 16.76 24.20
N ARG A 447 -7.64 15.56 24.44
CA ARG A 447 -8.11 14.66 23.37
C ARG A 447 -9.21 15.31 22.54
N TRP A 448 -10.20 15.91 23.18
CA TRP A 448 -11.29 16.58 22.47
C TRP A 448 -10.85 17.85 21.77
N ALA A 449 -9.92 18.62 22.35
CA ALA A 449 -9.34 19.78 21.67
C ALA A 449 -8.62 19.35 20.37
N ILE A 450 -7.84 18.26 20.39
CA ILE A 450 -7.19 17.73 19.19
C ILE A 450 -8.23 17.26 18.17
N CYS A 451 -9.25 16.51 18.59
CA CYS A 451 -10.28 16.02 17.67
C CYS A 451 -11.05 17.18 17.01
N LEU A 452 -11.49 18.16 17.80
CA LEU A 452 -12.21 19.33 17.30
C LEU A 452 -11.34 20.20 16.37
N PHE A 453 -10.06 20.38 16.73
CA PHE A 453 -9.10 21.07 15.86
C PHE A 453 -8.93 20.33 14.52
N LEU A 454 -8.76 19.01 14.53
CA LEU A 454 -8.62 18.22 13.30
C LEU A 454 -9.91 18.25 12.46
N ILE A 455 -11.08 18.14 13.09
CA ILE A 455 -12.37 18.28 12.39
C ILE A 455 -12.44 19.65 11.72
N GLY A 456 -12.20 20.73 12.48
CA GLY A 456 -12.20 22.09 11.95
C GLY A 456 -11.18 22.28 10.82
N ALA A 457 -9.97 21.75 10.97
CA ALA A 457 -8.92 21.80 9.94
C ALA A 457 -9.36 21.06 8.67
N VAL A 458 -9.95 19.87 8.76
CA VAL A 458 -10.47 19.14 7.60
C VAL A 458 -11.56 19.94 6.91
N PHE A 459 -12.51 20.53 7.66
CA PHE A 459 -13.61 21.31 7.06
C PHE A 459 -13.17 22.64 6.47
N VAL A 460 -12.21 23.34 7.08
CA VAL A 460 -11.82 24.70 6.66
C VAL A 460 -10.73 24.67 5.58
N VAL A 461 -9.75 23.80 5.73
CA VAL A 461 -8.58 23.77 4.82
C VAL A 461 -8.47 22.48 4.00
N GLY A 462 -9.34 21.50 4.19
CA GLY A 462 -9.40 20.30 3.35
C GLY A 462 -9.73 20.63 1.89
N GLN A 463 -9.18 19.86 0.97
CA GLN A 463 -9.53 19.96 -0.46
C GLN A 463 -10.63 18.96 -0.79
N TYR A 464 -11.82 19.45 -1.13
CA TYR A 464 -13.00 18.67 -1.52
C TYR A 464 -13.98 19.56 -2.31
N GLY A 465 -15.02 18.97 -2.94
CA GLY A 465 -16.05 19.71 -3.66
C GLY A 465 -15.92 19.64 -5.18
N LYS A 466 -16.45 20.66 -5.89
CA LYS A 466 -16.44 20.67 -7.37
C LYS A 466 -15.02 20.68 -7.90
N GLY A 467 -14.69 19.71 -8.78
CA GLY A 467 -13.33 19.50 -9.32
C GLY A 467 -12.44 18.60 -8.49
N PHE A 468 -12.92 18.09 -7.37
CA PHE A 468 -12.25 17.06 -6.59
C PHE A 468 -12.58 15.69 -7.19
N ASP A 469 -11.54 14.94 -7.55
CA ASP A 469 -11.67 13.54 -7.95
C ASP A 469 -11.47 12.62 -6.74
N PRO A 470 -12.55 12.00 -6.22
CA PRO A 470 -12.43 11.08 -5.09
C PRO A 470 -11.73 9.76 -5.47
N SER A 471 -11.59 9.45 -6.78
CA SER A 471 -10.92 8.25 -7.27
C SER A 471 -9.39 8.38 -7.26
N GLY A 472 -8.85 9.60 -7.13
CA GLY A 472 -7.42 9.91 -7.13
C GLY A 472 -6.63 9.39 -5.92
N PHE A 473 -6.87 8.15 -5.47
CA PHE A 473 -5.93 7.43 -4.62
C PHE A 473 -4.89 6.75 -5.51
N ILE A 474 -3.61 7.00 -5.25
CA ILE A 474 -2.49 6.44 -6.05
C ILE A 474 -2.64 4.93 -6.28
N TYR A 475 -3.20 4.18 -5.33
CA TYR A 475 -3.38 2.73 -5.45
C TYR A 475 -4.69 2.27 -6.10
N VAL A 476 -5.58 3.18 -6.49
CA VAL A 476 -6.78 2.85 -7.29
C VAL A 476 -6.45 2.85 -8.77
N GLU A 477 -5.42 3.60 -9.17
CA GLU A 477 -4.94 3.69 -10.56
C GLU A 477 -4.05 2.48 -10.96
N PHE A 478 -3.68 1.61 -10.02
CA PHE A 478 -2.86 0.41 -10.20
C PHE A 478 -3.72 -0.86 -10.01
#